data_beb057ad822d8fb0de0ac21685e8168c
#
_entry.id   beb057ad822d8fb0de0ac21685e8168c
#
_cell.length_a   1.000
_cell.length_b   1.000
_cell.length_c   1.000
_cell.angle_alpha   90.00
_cell.angle_beta   90.00
_cell.angle_gamma   90.00
#
_symmetry.space_group_name_H-M   'P 1'
#
loop_
_entity.id
_entity.type
_entity.pdbx_description
1 polymer ?
#
loop_
_entity_poly.entity_id
_entity_poly.type
_entity_poly.pdbx_seq_one_letter_code
_entity_poly.pdbx_strand_id
1 'polypeptide(L)'
;MHREIYLTDRRFNMISRAKKYVAVLLVFVCVCMIFSSLTAYAAEDSSQHETVKVGFFAMDGYHMMDEEGNRSGYGYDFLRLMARYWDVDYEYVGYDQSWDDMQQMLEDGEIDMVTSSRKTPDREEKGVL
;
A
#
# COMPACT_ATOMS: atom_id res chain seq x y z
N MET A 1 22.84 62.05 35.84
CA MET A 1 23.74 60.86 35.77
C MET A 1 23.03 59.55 36.13
N HIS A 2 22.10 59.47 37.06
CA HIS A 2 21.41 58.20 37.43
C HIS A 2 20.36 57.70 36.43
N ARG A 3 19.78 58.53 35.59
CA ARG A 3 18.73 58.15 34.61
C ARG A 3 19.25 57.38 33.40
N GLU A 4 20.43 57.71 32.96
CA GLU A 4 21.05 57.06 31.79
C GLU A 4 21.47 55.63 32.09
N ILE A 5 21.93 55.35 33.29
CA ILE A 5 22.35 54.00 33.73
C ILE A 5 21.15 53.05 33.79
N TYR A 6 19.97 53.52 34.28
CA TYR A 6 18.77 52.69 34.35
C TYR A 6 18.18 52.30 32.97
N LEU A 7 18.32 53.17 31.97
CA LEU A 7 17.80 52.94 30.64
C LEU A 7 18.70 51.93 29.89
N THR A 8 19.99 51.95 30.11
CA THR A 8 20.96 51.03 29.52
C THR A 8 20.77 49.63 30.08
N ASP A 9 20.55 49.51 31.37
CA ASP A 9 20.36 48.20 32.02
C ASP A 9 19.04 47.53 31.60
N ARG A 10 17.95 48.27 31.42
CA ARG A 10 16.68 47.77 30.88
C ARG A 10 16.81 47.30 29.42
N ARG A 11 17.52 48.04 28.60
CA ARG A 11 17.78 47.63 27.19
C ARG A 11 18.64 46.37 27.11
N PHE A 12 19.65 46.27 27.94
CA PHE A 12 20.50 45.10 28.01
C PHE A 12 19.72 43.83 28.44
N ASN A 13 18.88 43.97 29.45
CA ASN A 13 18.03 42.89 29.94
C ASN A 13 16.96 42.46 28.91
N MET A 14 16.37 43.42 28.16
CA MET A 14 15.42 43.08 27.07
C MET A 14 16.10 42.35 25.93
N ILE A 15 17.30 42.77 25.49
CA ILE A 15 18.05 42.15 24.44
C ILE A 15 18.47 40.71 24.84
N SER A 16 18.91 40.54 26.10
CA SER A 16 19.26 39.21 26.63
C SER A 16 18.06 38.27 26.69
N ARG A 17 16.87 38.75 27.07
CA ARG A 17 15.64 37.95 27.05
C ARG A 17 15.19 37.64 25.62
N ALA A 18 15.22 38.62 24.72
CA ALA A 18 14.91 38.40 23.31
C ALA A 18 15.82 37.31 22.64
N LYS A 19 17.10 37.36 22.94
CA LYS A 19 18.07 36.30 22.44
C LYS A 19 17.71 34.91 22.97
N LYS A 20 17.26 34.78 24.24
CA LYS A 20 16.81 33.51 24.80
C LYS A 20 15.56 32.98 24.09
N TYR A 21 14.57 33.83 23.83
CA TYR A 21 13.34 33.45 23.13
C TYR A 21 13.64 33.06 21.65
N VAL A 22 14.52 33.80 20.99
CA VAL A 22 14.95 33.45 19.62
C VAL A 22 15.67 32.10 19.59
N ALA A 23 16.54 31.83 20.55
CA ALA A 23 17.21 30.53 20.65
C ALA A 23 16.23 29.38 20.90
N VAL A 24 15.24 29.56 21.79
CA VAL A 24 14.19 28.57 22.05
C VAL A 24 13.33 28.34 20.80
N LEU A 25 12.95 29.41 20.09
CA LEU A 25 12.18 29.32 18.85
C LEU A 25 12.96 28.54 17.76
N LEU A 26 14.26 28.80 17.61
CA LEU A 26 15.10 28.08 16.67
C LEU A 26 15.20 26.58 16.99
N VAL A 27 15.36 26.23 18.26
CA VAL A 27 15.37 24.83 18.70
C VAL A 27 14.02 24.16 18.40
N PHE A 28 12.91 24.86 18.68
CA PHE A 28 11.58 24.34 18.39
C PHE A 28 11.35 24.10 16.90
N VAL A 29 11.77 25.03 16.04
CA VAL A 29 11.69 24.86 14.58
C VAL A 29 12.54 23.69 14.11
N CYS A 30 13.76 23.51 14.64
CA CYS A 30 14.61 22.38 14.32
C CYS A 30 13.98 21.03 14.73
N VAL A 31 13.36 20.97 15.91
CA VAL A 31 12.65 19.77 16.38
C VAL A 31 11.46 19.47 15.49
N CYS A 32 10.68 20.46 15.08
CA CYS A 32 9.56 20.27 14.15
C CYS A 32 10.04 19.75 12.77
N MET A 33 11.18 20.25 12.27
CA MET A 33 11.77 19.77 11.01
C MET A 33 12.20 18.30 11.10
N ILE A 34 12.75 17.87 12.23
CA ILE A 34 13.14 16.48 12.46
C ILE A 34 11.91 15.57 12.53
N PHE A 35 10.85 16.00 13.22
CA PHE A 35 9.61 15.24 13.28
C PHE A 35 8.91 15.12 11.91
N SER A 36 8.96 16.16 11.07
CA SER A 36 8.40 16.12 9.72
C SER A 36 9.14 15.14 8.80
N SER A 37 10.44 14.97 8.96
CA SER A 37 11.21 13.98 8.19
C SER A 37 10.98 12.54 8.66
N LEU A 38 10.64 12.32 9.92
CA LEU A 38 10.36 10.99 10.45
C LEU A 38 9.02 10.43 9.95
N THR A 39 8.00 11.31 9.75
CA THR A 39 6.71 10.89 9.19
C THR A 39 6.79 10.54 7.70
N ALA A 40 7.68 11.18 6.94
CA ALA A 40 7.93 10.83 5.54
C ALA A 40 8.61 9.45 5.40
N TYR A 41 9.49 9.08 6.32
CA TYR A 41 10.17 7.77 6.30
C TYR A 41 9.24 6.61 6.71
N ALA A 42 8.22 6.87 7.53
CA ALA A 42 7.23 5.87 7.92
C ALA A 42 6.13 5.64 6.86
N ALA A 43 6.01 6.52 5.87
CA ALA A 43 5.02 6.41 4.80
C ALA A 43 5.55 5.67 3.55
N GLU A 44 6.84 5.38 3.47
CA GLU A 44 7.46 4.73 2.31
C GLU A 44 7.63 3.21 2.47
N ASP A 45 7.27 2.65 3.62
CA ASP A 45 7.29 1.19 3.87
C ASP A 45 5.88 0.56 3.80
N SER A 46 4.97 1.13 3.03
CA SER A 46 3.93 0.34 2.40
C SER A 46 4.58 -0.25 1.14
N SER A 47 5.16 -1.43 1.25
CA SER A 47 5.42 -2.31 0.12
C SER A 47 4.10 -2.36 -0.67
N GLN A 48 4.02 -1.60 -1.75
CA GLN A 48 2.93 -1.76 -2.71
C GLN A 48 3.22 -3.11 -3.37
N HIS A 49 2.73 -4.19 -2.75
CA HIS A 49 2.68 -5.47 -3.44
C HIS A 49 1.86 -5.26 -4.72
N GLU A 50 2.35 -5.74 -5.80
CA GLU A 50 1.60 -5.74 -7.05
C GLU A 50 0.31 -6.52 -6.83
N THR A 51 -0.84 -5.94 -7.17
CA THR A 51 -2.13 -6.61 -7.08
C THR A 51 -2.42 -7.30 -8.40
N VAL A 52 -2.60 -8.61 -8.35
CA VAL A 52 -2.92 -9.45 -9.50
C VAL A 52 -4.39 -9.90 -9.38
N LYS A 53 -5.19 -9.58 -10.38
CA LYS A 53 -6.59 -9.99 -10.46
C LYS A 53 -6.70 -11.42 -10.97
N VAL A 54 -7.23 -12.29 -10.13
CA VAL A 54 -7.34 -13.73 -10.42
C VAL A 54 -8.80 -14.10 -10.63
N GLY A 55 -9.11 -14.70 -11.76
CA GLY A 55 -10.41 -15.33 -12.02
C GLY A 55 -10.62 -16.51 -11.07
N PHE A 56 -11.57 -16.34 -10.16
CA PHE A 56 -11.90 -17.31 -9.09
C PHE A 56 -13.35 -17.76 -9.26
N PHE A 57 -13.59 -18.64 -10.23
CA PHE A 57 -14.91 -19.19 -10.54
C PHE A 57 -15.19 -20.44 -9.70
N ALA A 58 -16.47 -20.71 -9.41
CA ALA A 58 -16.89 -21.85 -8.62
C ALA A 58 -16.51 -23.17 -9.28
N MET A 59 -15.70 -23.97 -8.60
CA MET A 59 -15.32 -25.33 -9.02
C MET A 59 -15.12 -26.18 -7.78
N ASP A 60 -15.93 -27.23 -7.67
CA ASP A 60 -15.94 -28.11 -6.50
C ASP A 60 -14.56 -28.70 -6.18
N GLY A 61 -14.16 -28.62 -4.91
CA GLY A 61 -12.85 -29.02 -4.41
C GLY A 61 -11.70 -28.09 -4.80
N TYR A 62 -11.84 -27.29 -5.87
CA TYR A 62 -10.78 -26.45 -6.40
C TYR A 62 -10.89 -24.99 -5.94
N HIS A 63 -11.98 -24.33 -6.30
CA HIS A 63 -12.32 -22.98 -5.87
C HIS A 63 -13.71 -23.01 -5.22
N MET A 64 -13.75 -22.84 -3.92
CA MET A 64 -14.98 -22.84 -3.15
C MET A 64 -15.09 -21.56 -2.33
N MET A 65 -16.30 -21.13 -2.07
CA MET A 65 -16.62 -20.02 -1.19
C MET A 65 -17.86 -20.38 -0.37
N ASP A 66 -17.81 -20.15 0.93
CA ASP A 66 -18.97 -20.36 1.81
C ASP A 66 -19.93 -19.14 1.81
N GLU A 67 -21.03 -19.25 2.55
CA GLU A 67 -22.04 -18.18 2.66
C GLU A 67 -21.48 -16.92 3.34
N GLU A 68 -20.44 -17.04 4.16
CA GLU A 68 -19.75 -15.95 4.82
C GLU A 68 -18.68 -15.29 3.92
N GLY A 69 -18.44 -15.83 2.71
CA GLY A 69 -17.46 -15.33 1.75
C GLY A 69 -16.03 -15.85 1.98
N ASN A 70 -15.84 -16.85 2.86
CA ASN A 70 -14.53 -17.46 3.05
C ASN A 70 -14.17 -18.39 1.90
N ARG A 71 -13.00 -18.19 1.32
CA ARG A 71 -12.52 -18.99 0.20
C ARG A 71 -11.75 -20.22 0.68
N SER A 72 -11.92 -21.32 -0.05
CA SER A 72 -11.26 -22.58 0.22
C SER A 72 -11.04 -23.40 -1.06
N GLY A 73 -10.44 -24.57 -0.91
CA GLY A 73 -10.13 -25.47 -2.02
C GLY A 73 -8.64 -25.48 -2.40
N TYR A 74 -8.21 -26.57 -3.06
CA TYR A 74 -6.79 -26.75 -3.33
C TYR A 74 -6.22 -25.73 -4.33
N GLY A 75 -7.02 -25.19 -5.23
CA GLY A 75 -6.63 -24.10 -6.11
C GLY A 75 -6.40 -22.80 -5.34
N TYR A 76 -7.29 -22.50 -4.38
CA TYR A 76 -7.09 -21.36 -3.49
C TYR A 76 -5.84 -21.49 -2.62
N ASP A 77 -5.61 -22.67 -2.05
CA ASP A 77 -4.41 -22.91 -1.22
C ASP A 77 -3.13 -22.79 -2.04
N PHE A 78 -3.15 -23.25 -3.29
CA PHE A 78 -2.04 -23.08 -4.23
C PHE A 78 -1.79 -21.58 -4.53
N LEU A 79 -2.83 -20.82 -4.85
CA LEU A 79 -2.71 -19.38 -5.10
C LEU A 79 -2.12 -18.64 -3.87
N ARG A 80 -2.59 -18.95 -2.68
CA ARG A 80 -2.02 -18.37 -1.45
C ARG A 80 -0.54 -18.69 -1.26
N LEU A 81 -0.12 -19.87 -1.64
CA LEU A 81 1.29 -20.26 -1.61
C LEU A 81 2.10 -19.45 -2.64
N MET A 82 1.57 -19.32 -3.86
CA MET A 82 2.21 -18.58 -4.94
C MET A 82 2.31 -17.08 -4.63
N ALA A 83 1.29 -16.48 -4.02
CA ALA A 83 1.31 -15.09 -3.60
C ALA A 83 2.49 -14.77 -2.69
N ARG A 84 2.76 -15.65 -1.71
CA ARG A 84 3.92 -15.50 -0.81
C ARG A 84 5.26 -15.62 -1.54
N TYR A 85 5.32 -16.46 -2.57
CA TYR A 85 6.54 -16.70 -3.33
C TYR A 85 6.84 -15.56 -4.30
N TRP A 86 5.80 -14.98 -4.91
CA TRP A 86 5.91 -13.87 -5.87
C TRP A 86 5.87 -12.49 -5.24
N ASP A 87 5.53 -12.42 -3.96
CA ASP A 87 5.39 -11.16 -3.21
C ASP A 87 4.31 -10.25 -3.83
N VAL A 88 3.15 -10.84 -4.14
CA VAL A 88 1.99 -10.18 -4.73
C VAL A 88 0.75 -10.36 -3.87
N ASP A 89 -0.20 -9.43 -4.00
CA ASP A 89 -1.55 -9.56 -3.46
C ASP A 89 -2.51 -10.02 -4.56
N TYR A 90 -3.44 -10.95 -4.24
CA TYR A 90 -4.46 -11.37 -5.18
C TYR A 90 -5.81 -10.74 -4.89
N GLU A 91 -6.40 -10.15 -5.92
CA GLU A 91 -7.82 -9.79 -5.98
C GLU A 91 -8.57 -10.91 -6.69
N TYR A 92 -9.47 -11.61 -5.96
CA TYR A 92 -10.23 -12.72 -6.51
C TYR A 92 -11.56 -12.22 -7.09
N VAL A 93 -11.81 -12.51 -8.36
CA VAL A 93 -12.93 -11.97 -9.13
C VAL A 93 -13.75 -13.11 -9.74
N GLY A 94 -15.08 -12.92 -9.79
CA GLY A 94 -15.98 -13.69 -10.65
C GLY A 94 -16.37 -15.05 -10.12
N TYR A 95 -16.64 -15.23 -8.82
CA TYR A 95 -17.02 -16.54 -8.27
C TYR A 95 -18.26 -17.14 -8.94
N ASP A 96 -19.25 -16.32 -9.27
CA ASP A 96 -20.52 -16.74 -9.89
C ASP A 96 -20.47 -16.74 -11.44
N GLN A 97 -19.33 -16.44 -12.03
CA GLN A 97 -19.14 -16.40 -13.48
C GLN A 97 -18.88 -17.81 -14.04
N SER A 98 -19.25 -18.01 -15.30
CA SER A 98 -18.92 -19.22 -16.02
C SER A 98 -17.45 -19.27 -16.46
N TRP A 99 -16.99 -20.44 -16.84
CA TRP A 99 -15.65 -20.58 -17.44
C TRP A 99 -15.47 -19.72 -18.72
N ASP A 100 -16.51 -19.63 -19.55
CA ASP A 100 -16.44 -18.84 -20.80
C ASP A 100 -16.38 -17.33 -20.48
N ASP A 101 -17.11 -16.87 -19.45
CA ASP A 101 -17.02 -15.49 -18.97
C ASP A 101 -15.63 -15.18 -18.43
N MET A 102 -15.00 -16.11 -17.69
CA MET A 102 -13.62 -15.95 -17.22
C MET A 102 -12.63 -15.81 -18.37
N GLN A 103 -12.82 -16.56 -19.45
CA GLN A 103 -11.97 -16.43 -20.63
C GLN A 103 -12.14 -15.08 -21.31
N GLN A 104 -13.38 -14.60 -21.41
CA GLN A 104 -13.66 -13.28 -21.98
C GLN A 104 -13.05 -12.15 -21.13
N MET A 105 -13.22 -12.22 -19.79
CA MET A 105 -12.61 -11.26 -18.87
C MET A 105 -11.08 -11.23 -18.98
N LEU A 106 -10.45 -12.38 -19.23
CA LEU A 106 -9.00 -12.46 -19.45
C LEU A 106 -8.61 -11.82 -20.80
N GLU A 107 -9.36 -12.11 -21.88
CA GLU A 107 -9.15 -11.52 -23.22
C GLU A 107 -9.33 -9.99 -23.20
N ASP A 108 -10.29 -9.49 -22.41
CA ASP A 108 -10.59 -8.06 -22.27
C ASP A 108 -9.66 -7.34 -21.27
N GLY A 109 -8.80 -8.07 -20.56
CA GLY A 109 -7.88 -7.53 -19.56
C GLY A 109 -8.56 -7.08 -18.25
N GLU A 110 -9.76 -7.57 -17.97
CA GLU A 110 -10.46 -7.32 -16.71
C GLU A 110 -9.85 -8.11 -15.55
N ILE A 111 -9.26 -9.27 -15.85
CA ILE A 111 -8.46 -10.09 -14.94
C ILE A 111 -7.10 -10.40 -15.58
N ASP A 112 -6.10 -10.63 -14.74
CA ASP A 112 -4.72 -10.84 -15.18
C ASP A 112 -4.40 -12.33 -15.38
N MET A 113 -5.09 -13.21 -14.67
CA MET A 113 -4.88 -14.64 -14.79
C MET A 113 -6.10 -15.47 -14.41
N VAL A 114 -6.21 -16.66 -15.02
CA VAL A 114 -7.07 -17.75 -14.57
C VAL A 114 -6.25 -19.00 -14.33
N THR A 115 -6.67 -19.79 -13.36
CA THR A 115 -6.05 -21.07 -13.06
C THR A 115 -6.82 -22.24 -13.72
N SER A 116 -6.23 -23.43 -13.76
CA SER A 116 -6.84 -24.63 -14.38
C SER A 116 -7.07 -24.58 -15.88
N SER A 117 -6.41 -23.66 -16.58
CA SER A 117 -6.50 -23.60 -18.03
C SER A 117 -5.64 -24.72 -18.67
N ARG A 118 -6.22 -25.45 -19.62
CA ARG A 118 -5.46 -26.39 -20.45
C ARG A 118 -4.88 -25.67 -21.65
N LYS A 119 -3.64 -25.98 -21.99
CA LYS A 119 -3.04 -25.56 -23.24
C LYS A 119 -3.77 -26.22 -24.40
N THR A 120 -4.39 -25.45 -25.29
CA THR A 120 -5.00 -25.91 -26.54
C THR A 120 -4.46 -25.07 -27.69
N PRO A 121 -4.42 -25.61 -28.95
CA PRO A 121 -3.96 -24.84 -30.09
C PRO A 121 -4.69 -23.52 -30.29
N ASP A 122 -6.01 -23.49 -30.11
CA ASP A 122 -6.83 -22.30 -30.25
C ASP A 122 -6.49 -21.20 -29.21
N ARG A 123 -6.16 -21.61 -27.98
CA ARG A 123 -5.75 -20.67 -26.92
C ARG A 123 -4.33 -20.18 -27.13
N GLU A 124 -3.45 -21.04 -27.63
CA GLU A 124 -2.08 -20.65 -27.97
C GLU A 124 -2.07 -19.62 -29.10
N GLU A 125 -2.95 -19.78 -30.11
CA GLU A 125 -3.10 -18.82 -31.22
C GLU A 125 -3.64 -17.45 -30.72
N LYS A 126 -4.54 -17.47 -29.74
CA LYS A 126 -5.10 -16.25 -29.12
C LYS A 126 -4.17 -15.60 -28.10
N GLY A 127 -3.06 -16.22 -27.74
CA GLY A 127 -2.12 -15.74 -26.72
C GLY A 127 -2.65 -15.83 -25.28
N VAL A 128 -3.72 -16.60 -25.03
CA VAL A 128 -4.37 -16.81 -23.73
C VAL A 128 -3.84 -18.09 -23.08
N LEU A 129 -2.65 -18.01 -22.50
CA LEU A 129 -1.99 -19.15 -21.80
C LEU A 129 -1.36 -18.70 -20.50
#